data_cf62fe9c6bda72848013f11623aac492
#
_entry.id   cf62fe9c6bda72848013f11623aac492
#
_cell.length_a   1.000
_cell.length_b   1.000
_cell.length_c   1.000
_cell.angle_alpha   90.00
_cell.angle_beta   90.00
_cell.angle_gamma   90.00
#
_symmetry.space_group_name_H-M   'P 1'
#
loop_
_entity.id
_entity.type
_entity.pdbx_description
1 polymer ?
#
loop_
_entity_poly.entity_id
_entity_poly.type
_entity_poly.pdbx_seq_one_letter_code
_entity_poly.pdbx_strand_id
1 'polypeptide(L)'
;MKREAIAYEAEYKEKVKDRPQMTLSQLAEIYLEDYKTNRKPTSYALTKQNIYSYILPTLGNMNIEELSPIIIKKWQNHLLTLGRSQSSIKAYNTSFNSMLNWAVKYCGLSQNPFKVTGVTGTIRKRLEFLEENEWKKLNDVISDKFDKALFNLLFFSGIRIGEARALTKDDMDFTTNTITISKTHNLVSGISSPKTKNSYRKVVIPEQACKYIKEMFDAFYTLPEYPFQFRIPRTVAAHLKSYCIKAGVTVITPHGFRHSHASMLIRRQVPINAIASRLGDTVAEVLRTYSHCYKEQDSEIAALLETI
;
A
#
# COMPACT_ATOMS: atom_id res chain seq x y z
N MET A 1 -1.07 56.02 -19.51
CA MET A 1 -1.91 55.50 -18.38
C MET A 1 -3.30 55.04 -18.84
N LYS A 2 -4.27 55.84 -19.32
CA LYS A 2 -5.59 55.31 -19.71
C LYS A 2 -5.57 54.33 -20.90
N ARG A 3 -4.76 54.57 -21.93
CA ARG A 3 -4.62 53.65 -23.08
C ARG A 3 -3.93 52.34 -22.73
N GLU A 4 -2.96 52.37 -21.84
CA GLU A 4 -2.27 51.17 -21.36
C GLU A 4 -3.16 50.33 -20.45
N ALA A 5 -3.99 50.93 -19.61
CA ALA A 5 -4.99 50.26 -18.82
C ALA A 5 -6.06 49.56 -19.67
N ILE A 6 -6.52 50.21 -20.77
CA ILE A 6 -7.48 49.65 -21.73
C ILE A 6 -6.85 48.49 -22.52
N ALA A 7 -5.59 48.62 -22.95
CA ALA A 7 -4.85 47.56 -23.65
C ALA A 7 -4.61 46.36 -22.72
N TYR A 8 -4.21 46.60 -21.46
CA TYR A 8 -4.06 45.56 -20.45
C TYR A 8 -5.37 44.84 -20.11
N GLU A 9 -6.47 45.63 -20.03
CA GLU A 9 -7.80 45.05 -19.80
C GLU A 9 -8.31 44.23 -20.98
N ALA A 10 -8.03 44.64 -22.23
CA ALA A 10 -8.33 43.89 -23.42
C ALA A 10 -7.51 42.61 -23.53
N GLU A 11 -6.19 42.68 -23.30
CA GLU A 11 -5.30 41.50 -23.24
C GLU A 11 -5.66 40.55 -22.12
N TYR A 12 -6.05 41.08 -20.95
CA TYR A 12 -6.54 40.29 -19.83
C TYR A 12 -7.88 39.59 -20.14
N LYS A 13 -8.81 40.30 -20.83
CA LYS A 13 -10.09 39.73 -21.27
C LYS A 13 -9.92 38.68 -22.36
N GLU A 14 -8.94 38.82 -23.23
CA GLU A 14 -8.60 37.83 -24.25
C GLU A 14 -7.97 36.59 -23.61
N LYS A 15 -7.04 36.75 -22.67
CA LYS A 15 -6.47 35.65 -21.88
C LYS A 15 -7.50 34.93 -20.96
N VAL A 16 -8.56 35.64 -20.57
CA VAL A 16 -9.67 35.05 -19.77
C VAL A 16 -10.65 34.29 -20.65
N LYS A 17 -10.81 34.67 -21.94
CA LYS A 17 -11.66 33.94 -22.89
C LYS A 17 -11.17 32.56 -23.24
N ASP A 18 -9.86 32.33 -23.18
CA ASP A 18 -9.24 31.02 -23.45
C ASP A 18 -9.11 30.13 -22.20
N ARG A 19 -9.64 30.56 -21.03
CA ARG A 19 -9.60 29.75 -19.84
C ARG A 19 -10.67 28.66 -19.86
N PRO A 20 -10.34 27.45 -19.42
CA PRO A 20 -11.28 26.34 -19.45
C PRO A 20 -12.50 26.64 -18.58
N GLN A 21 -13.66 26.80 -19.20
CA GLN A 21 -14.96 27.00 -18.55
C GLN A 21 -15.55 25.64 -18.15
N MET A 22 -14.84 24.89 -17.33
CA MET A 22 -15.34 23.58 -16.88
C MET A 22 -15.34 23.44 -15.37
N THR A 23 -16.31 22.69 -14.85
CA THR A 23 -16.38 22.33 -13.42
C THR A 23 -15.40 21.19 -13.11
N LEU A 24 -15.08 21.05 -11.82
CA LEU A 24 -14.24 19.96 -11.36
C LEU A 24 -14.90 18.59 -11.61
N SER A 25 -16.24 18.51 -11.59
CA SER A 25 -16.96 17.28 -11.96
C SER A 25 -16.75 16.92 -13.43
N GLN A 26 -16.85 17.87 -14.33
CA GLN A 26 -16.59 17.64 -15.78
C GLN A 26 -15.13 17.22 -16.03
N LEU A 27 -14.19 17.89 -15.36
CA LEU A 27 -12.77 17.49 -15.41
C LEU A 27 -12.58 16.05 -14.93
N ALA A 28 -13.24 15.66 -13.83
CA ALA A 28 -13.11 14.33 -13.26
C ALA A 28 -13.59 13.23 -14.23
N GLU A 29 -14.66 13.46 -14.97
CA GLU A 29 -15.18 12.52 -15.98
C GLU A 29 -14.15 12.27 -17.08
N ILE A 30 -13.65 13.34 -17.70
CA ILE A 30 -12.68 13.25 -18.79
C ILE A 30 -11.36 12.62 -18.30
N TYR A 31 -10.88 13.05 -17.13
CA TYR A 31 -9.67 12.51 -16.52
C TYR A 31 -9.79 11.02 -16.23
N LEU A 32 -10.92 10.57 -15.67
CA LEU A 32 -11.12 9.17 -15.30
C LEU A 32 -11.27 8.27 -16.52
N GLU A 33 -11.79 8.77 -17.63
CA GLU A 33 -11.82 8.04 -18.90
C GLU A 33 -10.41 7.77 -19.42
N ASP A 34 -9.56 8.79 -19.51
CA ASP A 34 -8.15 8.65 -19.87
C ASP A 34 -7.38 7.77 -18.87
N TYR A 35 -7.60 7.98 -17.57
CA TYR A 35 -6.94 7.21 -16.51
C TYR A 35 -7.27 5.72 -16.57
N LYS A 36 -8.50 5.36 -16.95
CA LYS A 36 -8.97 3.98 -17.11
C LYS A 36 -8.19 3.21 -18.16
N THR A 37 -7.86 3.85 -19.28
CA THR A 37 -7.13 3.23 -20.40
C THR A 37 -5.65 3.02 -20.07
N ASN A 38 -5.06 3.91 -19.27
CA ASN A 38 -3.62 3.97 -19.02
C ASN A 38 -3.17 3.38 -17.68
N ARG A 39 -4.10 2.87 -16.84
CA ARG A 39 -3.79 2.42 -15.47
C ARG A 39 -4.41 1.07 -15.15
N LYS A 40 -3.81 0.38 -14.16
CA LYS A 40 -4.35 -0.90 -13.66
C LYS A 40 -5.74 -0.70 -13.08
N PRO A 41 -6.67 -1.66 -13.25
CA PRO A 41 -8.06 -1.59 -12.74
C PRO A 41 -8.16 -1.22 -11.26
N THR A 42 -7.26 -1.74 -10.42
CA THR A 42 -7.20 -1.43 -8.98
C THR A 42 -6.87 0.03 -8.70
N SER A 43 -5.93 0.61 -9.45
CA SER A 43 -5.56 2.01 -9.31
C SER A 43 -6.70 2.92 -9.79
N TYR A 44 -7.35 2.55 -10.89
CA TYR A 44 -8.52 3.25 -11.39
C TYR A 44 -9.66 3.24 -10.36
N ALA A 45 -10.02 2.07 -9.83
CA ALA A 45 -11.10 1.94 -8.84
C ALA A 45 -10.84 2.81 -7.60
N LEU A 46 -9.62 2.79 -7.07
CA LEU A 46 -9.23 3.59 -5.91
C LEU A 46 -9.25 5.09 -6.23
N THR A 47 -8.69 5.51 -7.37
CA THR A 47 -8.66 6.92 -7.78
C THR A 47 -10.09 7.43 -8.02
N LYS A 48 -10.93 6.65 -8.70
CA LYS A 48 -12.34 6.95 -8.90
C LYS A 48 -13.06 7.12 -7.56
N GLN A 49 -12.91 6.17 -6.63
CA GLN A 49 -13.50 6.27 -5.31
C GLN A 49 -13.04 7.52 -4.56
N ASN A 50 -11.74 7.84 -4.57
CA ASN A 50 -11.21 9.03 -3.91
C ASN A 50 -11.84 10.31 -4.47
N ILE A 51 -11.96 10.41 -5.79
CA ILE A 51 -12.52 11.59 -6.46
C ILE A 51 -14.01 11.73 -6.12
N TYR A 52 -14.82 10.69 -6.37
CA TYR A 52 -16.27 10.78 -6.19
C TYR A 52 -16.71 10.86 -4.73
N SER A 53 -16.01 10.20 -3.81
CA SER A 53 -16.43 10.16 -2.41
C SER A 53 -15.88 11.29 -1.53
N TYR A 54 -14.75 11.90 -1.93
CA TYR A 54 -14.06 12.84 -1.03
C TYR A 54 -13.69 14.20 -1.65
N ILE A 55 -13.69 14.31 -2.99
CA ILE A 55 -13.33 15.55 -3.67
C ILE A 55 -14.59 16.24 -4.22
N LEU A 56 -15.32 15.55 -5.10
CA LEU A 56 -16.49 16.10 -5.79
C LEU A 56 -17.63 16.52 -4.86
N PRO A 57 -17.95 15.87 -3.73
CA PRO A 57 -19.04 16.32 -2.86
C PRO A 57 -18.87 17.74 -2.35
N THR A 58 -17.63 18.21 -2.23
CA THR A 58 -17.34 19.57 -1.71
C THR A 58 -16.97 20.55 -2.82
N LEU A 59 -16.26 20.09 -3.85
CA LEU A 59 -15.62 20.96 -4.85
C LEU A 59 -16.16 20.75 -6.27
N GLY A 60 -17.02 19.76 -6.50
CA GLY A 60 -17.42 19.31 -7.85
C GLY A 60 -18.03 20.39 -8.73
N ASN A 61 -18.83 21.30 -8.17
CA ASN A 61 -19.50 22.37 -8.90
C ASN A 61 -18.61 23.60 -9.15
N MET A 62 -17.40 23.62 -8.57
CA MET A 62 -16.48 24.75 -8.71
C MET A 62 -15.80 24.74 -10.07
N ASN A 63 -15.62 25.92 -10.69
CA ASN A 63 -14.80 26.04 -11.87
C ASN A 63 -13.33 25.74 -11.54
N ILE A 64 -12.63 24.99 -12.40
CA ILE A 64 -11.26 24.56 -12.12
C ILE A 64 -10.28 25.74 -11.99
N GLU A 65 -10.53 26.87 -12.64
CA GLU A 65 -9.72 28.09 -12.53
C GLU A 65 -9.93 28.84 -11.19
N GLU A 66 -11.02 28.59 -10.49
CA GLU A 66 -11.28 29.15 -9.16
C GLU A 66 -10.53 28.39 -8.05
N LEU A 67 -10.00 27.21 -8.35
CA LEU A 67 -9.27 26.42 -7.39
C LEU A 67 -7.97 27.12 -6.99
N SER A 68 -7.88 27.48 -5.72
CA SER A 68 -6.73 28.14 -5.13
C SER A 68 -6.15 27.32 -3.97
N PRO A 69 -4.89 27.58 -3.57
CA PRO A 69 -4.27 26.91 -2.41
C PRO A 69 -5.11 26.99 -1.15
N ILE A 70 -5.78 28.11 -0.91
CA ILE A 70 -6.62 28.30 0.28
C ILE A 70 -7.90 27.44 0.25
N ILE A 71 -8.49 27.25 -0.93
CA ILE A 71 -9.65 26.37 -1.10
C ILE A 71 -9.25 24.91 -0.84
N ILE A 72 -8.13 24.46 -1.39
CA ILE A 72 -7.59 23.13 -1.12
C ILE A 72 -7.32 22.95 0.38
N LYS A 73 -6.74 23.95 1.05
CA LYS A 73 -6.48 23.89 2.49
C LYS A 73 -7.77 23.80 3.31
N LYS A 74 -8.79 24.56 2.95
CA LYS A 74 -10.11 24.47 3.59
C LYS A 74 -10.73 23.09 3.41
N TRP A 75 -10.65 22.51 2.21
CA TRP A 75 -11.12 21.16 1.94
C TRP A 75 -10.34 20.09 2.75
N GLN A 76 -9.00 20.18 2.85
CA GLN A 76 -8.20 19.29 3.70
C GLN A 76 -8.62 19.38 5.18
N ASN A 77 -8.83 20.59 5.69
CA ASN A 77 -9.28 20.79 7.06
C ASN A 77 -10.69 20.22 7.29
N HIS A 78 -11.61 20.41 6.34
CA HIS A 78 -12.93 19.79 6.40
C HIS A 78 -12.85 18.26 6.47
N LEU A 79 -11.97 17.60 5.72
CA LEU A 79 -11.78 16.16 5.83
C LEU A 79 -11.26 15.71 7.20
N LEU A 80 -10.46 16.54 7.88
CA LEU A 80 -10.03 16.29 9.26
C LEU A 80 -11.22 16.38 10.24
N THR A 81 -12.12 17.37 10.08
CA THR A 81 -13.33 17.48 10.93
C THR A 81 -14.27 16.29 10.75
N LEU A 82 -14.26 15.64 9.58
CA LEU A 82 -14.99 14.39 9.32
C LEU A 82 -14.28 13.15 9.89
N GLY A 83 -13.25 13.31 10.71
CA GLY A 83 -12.51 12.21 11.34
C GLY A 83 -11.62 11.40 10.38
N ARG A 84 -11.29 11.92 9.19
CA ARG A 84 -10.41 11.22 8.26
C ARG A 84 -8.96 11.27 8.74
N SER A 85 -8.27 10.11 8.67
CA SER A 85 -6.87 10.05 9.06
C SER A 85 -5.99 10.84 8.08
N GLN A 86 -4.87 11.37 8.56
CA GLN A 86 -3.91 12.10 7.72
C GLN A 86 -3.39 11.24 6.54
N SER A 87 -3.21 9.93 6.75
CA SER A 87 -2.82 9.01 5.68
C SER A 87 -3.89 8.89 4.60
N SER A 88 -5.18 8.89 4.99
CA SER A 88 -6.30 8.90 4.04
C SER A 88 -6.34 10.20 3.25
N ILE A 89 -6.20 11.35 3.94
CA ILE A 89 -6.16 12.67 3.28
C ILE A 89 -4.98 12.75 2.31
N LYS A 90 -3.83 12.18 2.64
CA LYS A 90 -2.69 12.09 1.72
C LYS A 90 -3.03 11.31 0.45
N ALA A 91 -3.76 10.20 0.56
CA ALA A 91 -4.21 9.43 -0.61
C ALA A 91 -5.19 10.23 -1.48
N TYR A 92 -6.13 10.96 -0.86
CA TYR A 92 -7.06 11.85 -1.59
C TYR A 92 -6.32 12.99 -2.28
N ASN A 93 -5.37 13.63 -1.59
CA ASN A 93 -4.50 14.66 -2.16
C ASN A 93 -3.72 14.12 -3.38
N THR A 94 -3.20 12.89 -3.31
CA THR A 94 -2.46 12.28 -4.42
C THR A 94 -3.36 12.12 -5.64
N SER A 95 -4.61 11.64 -5.46
CA SER A 95 -5.57 11.50 -6.57
C SER A 95 -5.96 12.86 -7.15
N PHE A 96 -6.22 13.86 -6.30
CA PHE A 96 -6.60 15.20 -6.72
C PHE A 96 -5.44 15.93 -7.42
N ASN A 97 -4.25 15.90 -6.85
CA ASN A 97 -3.06 16.48 -7.45
C ASN A 97 -2.73 15.86 -8.82
N SER A 98 -2.91 14.54 -8.97
CA SER A 98 -2.74 13.86 -10.26
C SER A 98 -3.73 14.36 -11.32
N MET A 99 -5.01 14.53 -10.94
CA MET A 99 -6.05 15.06 -11.82
C MET A 99 -5.76 16.51 -12.23
N LEU A 100 -5.35 17.37 -11.31
CA LEU A 100 -5.02 18.77 -11.62
C LEU A 100 -3.72 18.90 -12.47
N ASN A 101 -2.72 18.05 -12.23
CA ASN A 101 -1.55 18.00 -13.12
C ASN A 101 -1.92 17.59 -14.54
N TRP A 102 -2.87 16.66 -14.69
CA TRP A 102 -3.39 16.26 -15.97
C TRP A 102 -4.16 17.42 -16.64
N ALA A 103 -4.96 18.17 -15.86
CA ALA A 103 -5.66 19.35 -16.35
C ALA A 103 -4.72 20.47 -16.84
N VAL A 104 -3.61 20.71 -16.13
CA VAL A 104 -2.56 21.64 -16.59
C VAL A 104 -1.99 21.20 -17.93
N LYS A 105 -1.82 19.90 -18.14
CA LYS A 105 -1.20 19.37 -19.36
C LYS A 105 -2.17 19.35 -20.57
N TYR A 106 -3.45 19.03 -20.32
CA TYR A 106 -4.39 18.71 -21.41
C TYR A 106 -5.62 19.61 -21.49
N CYS A 107 -5.97 20.34 -20.43
CA CYS A 107 -7.18 21.16 -20.36
C CYS A 107 -6.90 22.67 -20.23
N GLY A 108 -5.65 23.10 -20.34
CA GLY A 108 -5.29 24.53 -20.29
C GLY A 108 -5.38 25.17 -18.90
N LEU A 109 -5.48 24.38 -17.81
CA LEU A 109 -5.40 24.92 -16.45
C LEU A 109 -4.04 25.61 -16.28
N SER A 110 -4.03 26.90 -15.86
CA SER A 110 -2.83 27.73 -15.83
C SER A 110 -1.76 27.20 -14.87
N GLN A 111 -2.16 26.70 -13.71
CA GLN A 111 -1.25 26.10 -12.72
C GLN A 111 -1.99 25.16 -11.77
N ASN A 112 -1.23 24.22 -11.22
CA ASN A 112 -1.76 23.34 -10.18
C ASN A 112 -1.60 23.97 -8.79
N PRO A 113 -2.69 24.30 -8.08
CA PRO A 113 -2.64 24.93 -6.76
C PRO A 113 -2.01 24.07 -5.66
N PHE A 114 -1.87 22.74 -5.86
CA PHE A 114 -1.15 21.88 -4.91
C PHE A 114 0.35 22.15 -4.80
N LYS A 115 0.96 22.82 -5.80
CA LYS A 115 2.38 23.18 -5.73
C LYS A 115 2.72 24.06 -4.50
N VAL A 116 1.75 24.83 -4.03
CA VAL A 116 1.91 25.74 -2.89
C VAL A 116 1.38 25.14 -1.59
N THR A 117 0.28 24.36 -1.67
CA THR A 117 -0.46 23.92 -0.46
C THR A 117 0.27 22.83 0.32
N GLY A 118 1.03 21.98 -0.35
CA GLY A 118 1.66 20.81 0.28
C GLY A 118 0.65 19.81 0.85
N VAL A 119 1.15 18.75 1.46
CA VAL A 119 0.34 17.74 2.14
C VAL A 119 0.42 17.98 3.64
N THR A 120 -0.73 18.16 4.28
CA THR A 120 -0.83 18.33 5.74
C THR A 120 -0.33 17.07 6.44
N GLY A 121 0.67 17.24 7.28
CA GLY A 121 1.24 16.34 8.28
C GLY A 121 1.33 14.85 7.93
N THR A 122 2.50 14.27 8.09
CA THR A 122 2.67 12.81 8.12
C THR A 122 3.17 12.41 9.50
N ILE A 123 2.26 11.92 10.35
CA ILE A 123 2.69 11.10 11.47
C ILE A 123 3.15 9.78 10.84
N ARG A 124 4.44 9.49 10.91
CA ARG A 124 4.94 8.15 10.56
C ARG A 124 4.34 7.19 11.58
N LYS A 125 3.37 6.38 11.15
CA LYS A 125 2.86 5.30 11.96
C LYS A 125 4.02 4.33 12.19
N ARG A 126 4.32 4.01 13.45
CA ARG A 126 5.31 2.97 13.77
C ARG A 126 4.84 1.67 13.11
N LEU A 127 5.74 0.97 12.45
CA LEU A 127 5.43 -0.33 11.87
C LEU A 127 5.19 -1.31 13.03
N GLU A 128 3.99 -1.88 13.07
CA GLU A 128 3.67 -2.92 14.05
C GLU A 128 4.16 -4.26 13.49
N PHE A 129 5.04 -4.92 14.21
CA PHE A 129 5.58 -6.22 13.89
C PHE A 129 5.73 -7.05 15.17
N LEU A 130 5.83 -8.37 15.04
CA LEU A 130 6.03 -9.29 16.14
C LEU A 130 7.52 -9.58 16.32
N GLU A 131 7.94 -9.60 17.56
CA GLU A 131 9.20 -10.19 17.95
C GLU A 131 9.14 -11.73 17.90
N GLU A 132 10.29 -12.41 17.93
CA GLU A 132 10.33 -13.88 17.84
C GLU A 132 9.57 -14.56 19.01
N ASN A 133 9.68 -14.00 20.21
CA ASN A 133 8.96 -14.49 21.37
C ASN A 133 7.44 -14.25 21.27
N GLU A 134 7.02 -13.11 20.71
CA GLU A 134 5.61 -12.82 20.46
C GLU A 134 5.04 -13.74 19.38
N TRP A 135 5.82 -14.02 18.32
CA TRP A 135 5.41 -14.98 17.30
C TRP A 135 5.17 -16.38 17.90
N LYS A 136 6.05 -16.87 18.77
CA LYS A 136 5.87 -18.16 19.43
C LYS A 136 4.56 -18.20 20.20
N LYS A 137 4.30 -17.20 21.07
CA LYS A 137 3.05 -17.08 21.84
C LYS A 137 1.82 -17.02 20.92
N LEU A 138 1.88 -16.23 19.85
CA LEU A 138 0.80 -16.15 18.87
C LEU A 138 0.56 -17.49 18.20
N ASN A 139 1.62 -18.14 17.72
CA ASN A 139 1.53 -19.40 17.03
C ASN A 139 0.90 -20.50 17.90
N ASP A 140 1.19 -20.54 19.21
CA ASP A 140 0.66 -21.54 20.14
C ASP A 140 -0.85 -21.45 20.36
N VAL A 141 -1.43 -20.25 20.27
CA VAL A 141 -2.88 -20.05 20.48
C VAL A 141 -3.73 -20.20 19.23
N ILE A 142 -3.11 -20.32 18.04
CA ILE A 142 -3.85 -20.52 16.79
C ILE A 142 -4.34 -21.96 16.71
N SER A 143 -5.63 -22.16 16.84
CA SER A 143 -6.27 -23.48 16.83
C SER A 143 -6.82 -23.89 15.46
N ASP A 144 -7.20 -22.94 14.63
CA ASP A 144 -7.75 -23.21 13.31
C ASP A 144 -6.64 -23.58 12.32
N LYS A 145 -6.79 -24.72 11.62
CA LYS A 145 -5.76 -25.26 10.71
C LYS A 145 -5.48 -24.35 9.51
N PHE A 146 -6.51 -23.66 8.99
CA PHE A 146 -6.32 -22.73 7.87
C PHE A 146 -5.52 -21.50 8.30
N ASP A 147 -5.90 -20.87 9.42
CA ASP A 147 -5.21 -19.71 9.95
C ASP A 147 -3.77 -20.07 10.37
N LYS A 148 -3.57 -21.26 10.97
CA LYS A 148 -2.25 -21.78 11.32
C LYS A 148 -1.35 -21.90 10.10
N ALA A 149 -1.83 -22.52 9.03
CA ALA A 149 -1.10 -22.66 7.78
C ALA A 149 -0.80 -21.29 7.13
N LEU A 150 -1.82 -20.43 7.01
CA LEU A 150 -1.65 -19.12 6.37
C LEU A 150 -0.68 -18.22 7.14
N PHE A 151 -0.79 -18.13 8.45
CA PHE A 151 0.05 -17.24 9.24
C PHE A 151 1.50 -17.73 9.34
N ASN A 152 1.71 -19.06 9.42
CA ASN A 152 3.06 -19.63 9.31
C ASN A 152 3.67 -19.38 7.94
N LEU A 153 2.90 -19.56 6.86
CA LEU A 153 3.33 -19.22 5.51
C LEU A 153 3.79 -17.75 5.43
N LEU A 154 2.96 -16.81 5.89
CA LEU A 154 3.26 -15.38 5.83
C LEU A 154 4.48 -15.00 6.69
N PHE A 155 4.57 -15.55 7.92
CA PHE A 155 5.67 -15.24 8.83
C PHE A 155 7.01 -15.76 8.32
N PHE A 156 7.07 -17.02 7.89
CA PHE A 156 8.34 -17.64 7.50
C PHE A 156 8.78 -17.36 6.07
N SER A 157 7.88 -16.96 5.18
CA SER A 157 8.24 -16.58 3.81
C SER A 157 8.40 -15.08 3.60
N GLY A 158 7.72 -14.25 4.40
CA GLY A 158 7.66 -12.80 4.21
C GLY A 158 6.90 -12.36 2.96
N ILE A 159 6.14 -13.25 2.29
CA ILE A 159 5.37 -12.92 1.09
C ILE A 159 4.20 -11.99 1.43
N ARG A 160 3.73 -11.27 0.41
CA ARG A 160 2.54 -10.42 0.56
C ARG A 160 1.29 -11.29 0.65
N ILE A 161 0.27 -10.86 1.43
CA ILE A 161 -1.01 -11.59 1.52
C ILE A 161 -1.64 -11.83 0.15
N GLY A 162 -1.50 -10.90 -0.80
CA GLY A 162 -1.98 -11.08 -2.17
C GLY A 162 -1.21 -12.16 -2.94
N GLU A 163 0.09 -12.33 -2.68
CA GLU A 163 0.91 -13.40 -3.24
C GLU A 163 0.48 -14.75 -2.63
N ALA A 164 0.31 -14.85 -1.31
CA ALA A 164 -0.20 -16.04 -0.65
C ALA A 164 -1.56 -16.48 -1.21
N ARG A 165 -2.49 -15.54 -1.41
CA ARG A 165 -3.83 -15.80 -1.95
C ARG A 165 -3.82 -16.21 -3.45
N ALA A 166 -2.70 -16.06 -4.14
CA ALA A 166 -2.55 -16.48 -5.53
C ALA A 166 -1.83 -17.82 -5.68
N LEU A 167 -1.39 -18.43 -4.57
CA LEU A 167 -0.74 -19.74 -4.61
C LEU A 167 -1.76 -20.85 -4.89
N THR A 168 -1.34 -21.79 -5.74
CA THR A 168 -1.98 -23.08 -5.95
C THR A 168 -1.19 -24.16 -5.22
N LYS A 169 -1.69 -25.39 -5.18
CA LYS A 169 -0.94 -26.51 -4.62
C LYS A 169 0.35 -26.79 -5.41
N ASP A 170 0.30 -26.58 -6.72
CA ASP A 170 1.46 -26.81 -7.62
C ASP A 170 2.57 -25.76 -7.47
N ASP A 171 2.27 -24.61 -6.88
CA ASP A 171 3.29 -23.60 -6.53
C ASP A 171 4.13 -24.01 -5.31
N MET A 172 3.82 -25.16 -4.65
CA MET A 172 4.45 -25.64 -3.40
C MET A 172 5.14 -26.97 -3.61
N ASP A 173 6.46 -26.97 -3.54
CA ASP A 173 7.25 -28.20 -3.51
C ASP A 173 7.52 -28.61 -2.06
N PHE A 174 6.79 -29.61 -1.59
CA PHE A 174 6.90 -30.13 -0.24
C PHE A 174 8.11 -31.04 -0.02
N THR A 175 8.83 -31.41 -1.08
CA THR A 175 10.07 -32.19 -0.97
C THR A 175 11.24 -31.29 -0.63
N THR A 176 11.29 -30.12 -1.25
CA THR A 176 12.33 -29.11 -1.03
C THR A 176 11.89 -27.98 -0.11
N ASN A 177 10.66 -28.03 0.40
CA ASN A 177 10.03 -26.96 1.20
C ASN A 177 10.05 -25.59 0.50
N THR A 178 9.88 -25.58 -0.82
CA THR A 178 10.00 -24.40 -1.66
C THR A 178 8.66 -23.92 -2.18
N ILE A 179 8.44 -22.61 -2.14
CA ILE A 179 7.25 -21.94 -2.66
C ILE A 179 7.67 -21.08 -3.85
N THR A 180 6.99 -21.25 -4.99
CA THR A 180 7.18 -20.46 -6.21
C THR A 180 6.17 -19.32 -6.24
N ILE A 181 6.64 -18.08 -6.25
CA ILE A 181 5.83 -16.87 -6.27
C ILE A 181 5.89 -16.26 -7.67
N SER A 182 4.80 -16.38 -8.42
CA SER A 182 4.68 -15.93 -9.80
C SER A 182 3.43 -15.11 -10.06
N LYS A 183 2.51 -15.03 -9.07
CA LYS A 183 1.18 -14.43 -9.19
C LYS A 183 0.83 -13.62 -7.96
N THR A 184 -0.13 -12.72 -8.09
CA THR A 184 -0.75 -12.02 -6.96
C THR A 184 -2.26 -11.92 -7.16
N HIS A 185 -3.02 -12.04 -6.09
CA HIS A 185 -4.47 -11.85 -6.09
C HIS A 185 -4.85 -10.49 -5.54
N ASN A 186 -5.75 -9.82 -6.25
CA ASN A 186 -6.39 -8.60 -5.79
C ASN A 186 -7.91 -8.74 -5.89
N LEU A 187 -8.65 -8.19 -4.92
CA LEU A 187 -10.11 -8.30 -4.88
C LEU A 187 -10.83 -7.63 -6.06
N VAL A 188 -10.20 -6.65 -6.71
CA VAL A 188 -10.80 -5.90 -7.83
C VAL A 188 -10.44 -6.53 -9.18
N SER A 189 -9.18 -6.96 -9.35
CA SER A 189 -8.65 -7.46 -10.64
C SER A 189 -8.44 -8.98 -10.68
N GLY A 190 -8.74 -9.70 -9.59
CA GLY A 190 -8.49 -11.14 -9.50
C GLY A 190 -7.00 -11.48 -9.49
N ILE A 191 -6.65 -12.61 -10.10
CA ILE A 191 -5.27 -13.08 -10.26
C ILE A 191 -4.60 -12.27 -11.37
N SER A 192 -3.39 -11.83 -11.12
CA SER A 192 -2.57 -11.08 -12.08
C SER A 192 -1.08 -11.38 -11.88
N SER A 193 -0.28 -11.06 -12.90
CA SER A 193 1.17 -11.07 -12.78
C SER A 193 1.64 -10.06 -11.72
N PRO A 194 2.77 -10.31 -11.05
CA PRO A 194 3.36 -9.37 -10.11
C PRO A 194 3.67 -8.01 -10.76
N LYS A 195 3.83 -6.98 -9.93
CA LYS A 195 4.08 -5.60 -10.41
C LYS A 195 5.48 -5.40 -11.00
N THR A 196 6.47 -6.19 -10.56
CA THR A 196 7.88 -6.04 -10.93
C THR A 196 8.50 -7.40 -11.22
N LYS A 197 9.59 -7.42 -12.02
CA LYS A 197 10.37 -8.63 -12.30
C LYS A 197 10.92 -9.28 -11.02
N ASN A 198 11.33 -8.50 -10.03
CA ASN A 198 11.84 -8.99 -8.75
C ASN A 198 10.81 -9.75 -7.91
N SER A 199 9.52 -9.63 -8.25
CA SER A 199 8.46 -10.36 -7.56
C SER A 199 8.39 -11.84 -7.94
N TYR A 200 9.00 -12.24 -9.07
CA TYR A 200 9.13 -13.66 -9.45
C TYR A 200 10.29 -14.26 -8.67
N ARG A 201 10.00 -15.18 -7.77
CA ARG A 201 11.02 -15.77 -6.91
C ARG A 201 10.59 -17.12 -6.32
N LYS A 202 11.57 -17.89 -5.88
CA LYS A 202 11.36 -19.09 -5.06
C LYS A 202 11.80 -18.78 -3.63
N VAL A 203 11.05 -19.23 -2.65
CA VAL A 203 11.31 -19.02 -1.23
C VAL A 203 11.25 -20.37 -0.52
N VAL A 204 12.36 -20.78 0.10
CA VAL A 204 12.40 -21.95 0.99
C VAL A 204 11.88 -21.55 2.35
N ILE A 205 10.96 -22.33 2.94
CA ILE A 205 10.41 -22.14 4.27
C ILE A 205 10.77 -23.30 5.20
N PRO A 206 10.74 -23.11 6.52
CA PRO A 206 11.00 -24.20 7.46
C PRO A 206 10.02 -25.36 7.28
N GLU A 207 10.50 -26.58 7.51
CA GLU A 207 9.70 -27.81 7.44
C GLU A 207 8.43 -27.74 8.29
N GLN A 208 8.52 -27.15 9.49
CA GLN A 208 7.37 -26.97 10.36
C GLN A 208 6.25 -26.14 9.71
N ALA A 209 6.58 -25.11 8.95
CA ALA A 209 5.59 -24.32 8.22
C ALA A 209 4.94 -25.13 7.09
N CYS A 210 5.74 -25.93 6.35
CA CYS A 210 5.24 -26.87 5.36
C CYS A 210 4.32 -27.92 5.96
N LYS A 211 4.64 -28.42 7.15
CA LYS A 211 3.78 -29.38 7.89
C LYS A 211 2.39 -28.78 8.14
N TYR A 212 2.29 -27.56 8.65
CA TYR A 212 0.99 -26.91 8.85
C TYR A 212 0.20 -26.70 7.57
N ILE A 213 0.87 -26.42 6.45
CA ILE A 213 0.22 -26.31 5.14
C ILE A 213 -0.32 -27.68 4.69
N LYS A 214 0.45 -28.75 4.86
CA LYS A 214 0.00 -30.13 4.58
C LYS A 214 -1.22 -30.48 5.44
N GLU A 215 -1.17 -30.25 6.76
CA GLU A 215 -2.27 -30.49 7.68
C GLU A 215 -3.54 -29.72 7.31
N MET A 216 -3.40 -28.53 6.75
CA MET A 216 -4.52 -27.79 6.20
C MET A 216 -5.09 -28.49 4.95
N PHE A 217 -4.26 -28.92 4.00
CA PHE A 217 -4.72 -29.64 2.82
C PHE A 217 -5.44 -30.95 3.18
N ASP A 218 -4.93 -31.67 4.17
CA ASP A 218 -5.51 -32.95 4.64
C ASP A 218 -6.83 -32.72 5.42
N ALA A 219 -6.97 -31.58 6.08
CA ALA A 219 -8.17 -31.27 6.88
C ALA A 219 -9.38 -30.80 6.05
N PHE A 220 -9.16 -30.26 4.87
CA PHE A 220 -10.21 -29.71 4.01
C PHE A 220 -10.39 -30.62 2.79
N TYR A 221 -11.50 -31.37 2.75
CA TYR A 221 -11.81 -32.30 1.67
C TYR A 221 -11.93 -31.59 0.29
N THR A 222 -12.45 -30.37 0.28
CA THR A 222 -12.53 -29.54 -0.91
C THR A 222 -11.94 -28.16 -0.65
N LEU A 223 -10.81 -27.87 -1.28
CA LEU A 223 -10.25 -26.52 -1.32
C LEU A 223 -10.38 -25.95 -2.73
N PRO A 224 -10.57 -24.64 -2.87
CA PRO A 224 -10.55 -24.01 -4.19
C PRO A 224 -9.15 -24.16 -4.83
N GLU A 225 -9.06 -23.94 -6.16
CA GLU A 225 -7.78 -23.91 -6.90
C GLU A 225 -6.73 -23.06 -6.20
N TYR A 226 -7.16 -21.96 -5.59
CA TYR A 226 -6.35 -21.06 -4.76
C TYR A 226 -6.71 -21.24 -3.28
N PRO A 227 -6.08 -22.16 -2.55
CA PRO A 227 -6.52 -22.57 -1.22
C PRO A 227 -6.63 -21.43 -0.23
N PHE A 228 -5.69 -20.47 -0.28
CA PHE A 228 -5.67 -19.31 0.61
C PHE A 228 -6.69 -18.22 0.26
N GLN A 229 -7.57 -18.44 -0.73
CA GLN A 229 -8.78 -17.64 -0.95
C GLN A 229 -10.00 -18.16 -0.21
N PHE A 230 -9.92 -19.32 0.43
CA PHE A 230 -11.01 -19.93 1.18
C PHE A 230 -11.69 -18.97 2.18
N ARG A 231 -10.89 -18.09 2.80
CA ARG A 231 -11.40 -17.01 3.65
C ARG A 231 -11.20 -15.63 3.01
N ILE A 232 -12.18 -14.75 3.20
CA ILE A 232 -12.06 -13.36 2.76
C ILE A 232 -11.06 -12.58 3.62
N PRO A 233 -10.36 -11.56 3.08
CA PRO A 233 -9.35 -10.80 3.81
C PRO A 233 -9.81 -10.19 5.12
N ARG A 234 -11.08 -9.76 5.20
CA ARG A 234 -11.65 -9.18 6.43
C ARG A 234 -11.72 -10.21 7.56
N THR A 235 -12.11 -11.45 7.25
CA THR A 235 -12.15 -12.55 8.22
C THR A 235 -10.75 -12.90 8.69
N VAL A 236 -9.78 -13.03 7.77
CA VAL A 236 -8.37 -13.29 8.11
C VAL A 236 -7.83 -12.23 9.06
N ALA A 237 -8.09 -10.95 8.79
CA ALA A 237 -7.64 -9.85 9.65
C ALA A 237 -8.34 -9.85 11.03
N ALA A 238 -9.64 -10.20 11.10
CA ALA A 238 -10.38 -10.30 12.34
C ALA A 238 -9.88 -11.47 13.21
N HIS A 239 -9.62 -12.63 12.63
CA HIS A 239 -9.05 -13.78 13.31
C HIS A 239 -7.66 -13.46 13.84
N LEU A 240 -6.78 -12.89 13.02
CA LEU A 240 -5.44 -12.48 13.44
C LEU A 240 -5.49 -11.54 14.64
N LYS A 241 -6.34 -10.52 14.60
CA LYS A 241 -6.54 -9.60 15.71
C LYS A 241 -6.98 -10.34 16.99
N SER A 242 -7.94 -11.25 16.87
CA SER A 242 -8.43 -12.06 18.01
C SER A 242 -7.31 -12.92 18.60
N TYR A 243 -6.51 -13.59 17.78
CA TYR A 243 -5.38 -14.39 18.24
C TYR A 243 -4.28 -13.55 18.89
N CYS A 244 -3.95 -12.37 18.34
CA CYS A 244 -2.98 -11.46 18.97
C CYS A 244 -3.43 -11.04 20.36
N ILE A 245 -4.72 -10.68 20.53
CA ILE A 245 -5.29 -10.32 21.83
C ILE A 245 -5.23 -11.52 22.79
N LYS A 246 -5.62 -12.72 22.34
CA LYS A 246 -5.59 -13.95 23.14
C LYS A 246 -4.17 -14.32 23.58
N ALA A 247 -3.19 -14.11 22.72
CA ALA A 247 -1.78 -14.38 23.03
C ALA A 247 -1.11 -13.27 23.87
N GLY A 248 -1.76 -12.13 24.08
CA GLY A 248 -1.18 -10.98 24.79
C GLY A 248 0.02 -10.37 24.04
N VAL A 249 -0.03 -10.33 22.71
CA VAL A 249 1.06 -9.82 21.87
C VAL A 249 0.61 -8.60 21.04
N THR A 250 1.57 -7.94 20.41
CA THR A 250 1.33 -6.80 19.53
C THR A 250 0.30 -7.16 18.44
N VAL A 251 -0.76 -6.34 18.32
CA VAL A 251 -1.78 -6.54 17.30
C VAL A 251 -1.25 -6.07 15.96
N ILE A 252 -1.06 -7.02 15.05
CA ILE A 252 -0.58 -6.74 13.70
C ILE A 252 -1.67 -6.97 12.64
N THR A 253 -1.44 -6.45 11.43
CA THR A 253 -2.20 -6.81 10.24
C THR A 253 -1.54 -7.99 9.51
N PRO A 254 -2.21 -8.66 8.54
CA PRO A 254 -1.55 -9.68 7.71
C PRO A 254 -0.28 -9.21 7.01
N HIS A 255 -0.15 -7.90 6.73
CA HIS A 255 1.09 -7.32 6.21
C HIS A 255 2.17 -7.18 7.29
N GLY A 256 1.78 -7.09 8.55
CA GLY A 256 2.69 -7.07 9.70
C GLY A 256 3.59 -8.32 9.79
N PHE A 257 3.14 -9.49 9.32
CA PHE A 257 3.99 -10.68 9.23
C PHE A 257 5.22 -10.46 8.35
N ARG A 258 5.06 -9.75 7.23
CA ARG A 258 6.18 -9.40 6.35
C ARG A 258 7.14 -8.43 7.04
N HIS A 259 6.62 -7.49 7.84
CA HIS A 259 7.44 -6.60 8.66
C HIS A 259 8.19 -7.39 9.74
N SER A 260 7.52 -8.33 10.43
CA SER A 260 8.16 -9.22 11.41
C SER A 260 9.27 -10.04 10.77
N HIS A 261 9.02 -10.65 9.60
CA HIS A 261 10.00 -11.43 8.85
C HIS A 261 11.24 -10.62 8.49
N ALA A 262 11.04 -9.42 7.92
CA ALA A 262 12.15 -8.55 7.53
C ALA A 262 12.97 -8.06 8.74
N SER A 263 12.29 -7.60 9.80
CA SER A 263 12.96 -7.13 11.03
C SER A 263 13.76 -8.24 11.72
N MET A 264 13.20 -9.46 11.76
CA MET A 264 13.90 -10.64 12.29
C MET A 264 15.18 -10.95 11.50
N LEU A 265 15.12 -10.93 10.16
CA LEU A 265 16.29 -11.21 9.33
C LEU A 265 17.36 -10.12 9.46
N ILE A 266 16.97 -8.85 9.56
CA ILE A 266 17.89 -7.72 9.79
C ILE A 266 18.61 -7.88 11.13
N ARG A 267 17.88 -8.18 12.22
CA ARG A 267 18.49 -8.42 13.54
C ARG A 267 19.41 -9.62 13.57
N ARG A 268 19.16 -10.61 12.73
CA ARG A 268 20.06 -11.77 12.53
C ARG A 268 21.18 -11.48 11.53
N GLN A 269 21.39 -10.21 11.17
CA GLN A 269 22.48 -9.73 10.30
C GLN A 269 22.51 -10.39 8.92
N VAL A 270 21.34 -10.85 8.42
CA VAL A 270 21.26 -11.36 7.05
C VAL A 270 21.52 -10.23 6.05
N PRO A 271 22.37 -10.42 5.04
CA PRO A 271 22.70 -9.39 4.07
C PRO A 271 21.44 -8.79 3.42
N ILE A 272 21.40 -7.46 3.30
CA ILE A 272 20.22 -6.73 2.83
C ILE A 272 19.75 -7.10 1.42
N ASN A 273 20.69 -7.44 0.54
CA ASN A 273 20.40 -7.92 -0.81
C ASN A 273 19.67 -9.28 -0.78
N ALA A 274 20.05 -10.18 0.16
CA ALA A 274 19.36 -11.46 0.34
C ALA A 274 17.94 -11.23 0.90
N ILE A 275 17.77 -10.30 1.85
CA ILE A 275 16.45 -9.91 2.36
C ILE A 275 15.59 -9.31 1.23
N ALA A 276 16.12 -8.39 0.45
CA ALA A 276 15.41 -7.77 -0.67
C ALA A 276 14.96 -8.80 -1.71
N SER A 277 15.85 -9.70 -2.12
CA SER A 277 15.55 -10.80 -3.03
C SER A 277 14.44 -11.70 -2.48
N ARG A 278 14.54 -12.11 -1.21
CA ARG A 278 13.54 -12.97 -0.54
C ARG A 278 12.17 -12.31 -0.47
N LEU A 279 12.12 -11.01 -0.17
CA LEU A 279 10.89 -10.25 -0.12
C LEU A 279 10.33 -9.92 -1.52
N GLY A 280 11.15 -9.96 -2.58
CA GLY A 280 10.79 -9.47 -3.91
C GLY A 280 10.63 -7.95 -3.95
N ASP A 281 11.48 -7.25 -3.18
CA ASP A 281 11.62 -5.80 -3.14
C ASP A 281 13.00 -5.39 -3.69
N THR A 282 13.22 -4.09 -3.86
CA THR A 282 14.55 -3.54 -4.09
C THR A 282 15.26 -3.27 -2.76
N VAL A 283 16.60 -3.25 -2.77
CA VAL A 283 17.40 -2.87 -1.60
C VAL A 283 16.99 -1.48 -1.07
N ALA A 284 16.74 -0.53 -1.98
CA ALA A 284 16.28 0.81 -1.63
C ALA A 284 14.92 0.82 -0.89
N GLU A 285 13.99 -0.05 -1.28
CA GLU A 285 12.70 -0.19 -0.60
C GLU A 285 12.86 -0.79 0.80
N VAL A 286 13.71 -1.82 0.94
CA VAL A 286 14.02 -2.43 2.24
C VAL A 286 14.67 -1.40 3.17
N LEU A 287 15.70 -0.68 2.72
CA LEU A 287 16.35 0.38 3.49
C LEU A 287 15.36 1.48 3.89
N ARG A 288 14.55 1.97 2.95
CA ARG A 288 13.56 3.02 3.24
C ARG A 288 12.56 2.59 4.32
N THR A 289 12.18 1.31 4.33
CA THR A 289 11.16 0.78 5.24
C THR A 289 11.74 0.41 6.59
N TYR A 290 12.94 -0.18 6.62
CA TYR A 290 13.52 -0.82 7.81
C TYR A 290 14.82 -0.14 8.29
N SER A 291 15.13 1.07 7.82
CA SER A 291 16.36 1.80 8.24
C SER A 291 16.48 2.00 9.75
N HIS A 292 15.34 2.05 10.46
CA HIS A 292 15.32 2.16 11.91
C HIS A 292 15.84 0.91 12.63
N CYS A 293 15.69 -0.26 12.05
CA CYS A 293 16.22 -1.51 12.60
C CYS A 293 17.76 -1.58 12.53
N TYR A 294 18.37 -0.87 11.59
CA TYR A 294 19.84 -0.79 11.46
C TYR A 294 20.47 0.22 12.44
N LYS A 295 19.71 1.23 12.88
CA LYS A 295 20.19 2.20 13.87
C LYS A 295 20.37 1.59 15.27
N GLU A 296 19.62 0.54 15.58
CA GLU A 296 19.75 -0.20 16.85
C GLU A 296 21.06 -1.00 16.91
N GLN A 297 21.75 -1.22 15.78
CA GLN A 297 23.02 -1.96 15.70
C GLN A 297 24.27 -1.08 15.94
N ASP A 298 24.11 0.24 16.07
CA ASP A 298 25.25 1.15 16.20
C ASP A 298 26.03 0.92 17.51
N SER A 299 25.33 0.58 18.58
CA SER A 299 25.95 0.17 19.86
C SER A 299 26.66 -1.19 19.77
N GLU A 300 26.15 -2.13 18.97
CA GLU A 300 26.79 -3.42 18.72
C GLU A 300 28.06 -3.24 17.88
N ILE A 301 28.03 -2.33 16.92
CA ILE A 301 29.21 -1.95 16.12
C ILE A 301 30.29 -1.32 17.00
N ALA A 302 29.90 -0.41 17.90
CA ALA A 302 30.84 0.20 18.84
C ALA A 302 31.51 -0.85 19.75
N ALA A 303 30.71 -1.77 20.30
CA ALA A 303 31.21 -2.88 21.12
C ALA A 303 32.16 -3.82 20.33
N LEU A 304 31.87 -4.06 19.04
CA LEU A 304 32.75 -4.85 18.16
C LEU A 304 34.08 -4.14 17.95
N LEU A 305 34.08 -2.81 17.75
CA LEU A 305 35.30 -2.02 17.54
C LEU A 305 36.17 -1.93 18.80
N GLU A 306 35.57 -2.02 20.01
CA GLU A 306 36.30 -2.10 21.27
C GLU A 306 37.09 -3.40 21.43
N THR A 307 36.82 -4.43 20.63
CA THR A 307 37.53 -5.73 20.68
C THR A 307 38.76 -5.78 19.75
N ILE A 308 39.06 -4.74 19.00
CA ILE A 308 40.21 -4.60 18.09
C ILE A 308 41.37 -3.92 18.84
#